data_b30b9241cf7ec1d0f5e24aa3be134f7e
#
_entry.id   b30b9241cf7ec1d0f5e24aa3be134f7e
#
_cell.length_a   1.000
_cell.length_b   1.000
_cell.length_c   1.000
_cell.angle_alpha   90.00
_cell.angle_beta   90.00
_cell.angle_gamma   90.00
#
_symmetry.space_group_name_H-M   'P 1'
#
loop_
_entity.id
_entity.type
_entity.pdbx_description
1 polymer ?
#
loop_
_entity_poly.entity_id
_entity_poly.type
_entity_poly.pdbx_seq_one_letter_code
_entity_poly.pdbx_strand_id
1 'polypeptide(L)'
;MTIGTTRFFQNNSELFSRLNEDLKSLQSQAGSGKADLKLSESFRDVAKLSAADEMRTQTKQFIANSGRVQTDLETLDLAMDRLQNALIRLQEVSVESSNDVLLPEERQRFIAEAKMLKDEIFEIANQSDSFGNLLFGGVSGKHLPFEMSGDGKVSFVGSAMAKQISVSNGLTVMQNFSGADVFLNAKGPNGNFSVFELVDDLVSSLSQDLNSGTSSNLLLNANSVVLEMPDTGSEAELSLTFRTPSGTAEFTSTVYGNDYFALESQINSQTTATGISATYLGGNRISLQSTSDELVVESFTSKGMTDAAPKLKALDPITFAIKETISQIALNNSDISARITDAFEHFATKHAEV
;
A
#
# COMPACT_ATOMS: atom_id res chain seq x y z
N MET A 1 12.22 24.58 -5.08
CA MET A 1 13.28 24.78 -6.08
C MET A 1 14.57 25.19 -5.39
N THR A 2 15.61 24.39 -5.50
CA THR A 2 16.88 24.67 -4.83
C THR A 2 17.64 25.81 -5.54
N ILE A 3 18.30 26.66 -4.75
CA ILE A 3 19.16 27.78 -5.21
C ILE A 3 20.17 27.34 -6.30
N GLY A 4 20.53 26.07 -6.35
CA GLY A 4 21.41 25.49 -7.36
C GLY A 4 20.83 25.51 -8.78
N THR A 5 19.55 25.21 -8.91
CA THR A 5 18.86 25.15 -10.21
C THR A 5 18.71 26.55 -10.84
N THR A 6 18.36 27.54 -10.01
CA THR A 6 18.24 28.94 -10.48
C THR A 6 19.58 29.52 -10.94
N ARG A 7 20.67 29.26 -10.22
CA ARG A 7 22.04 29.64 -10.65
C ARG A 7 22.47 28.94 -11.93
N PHE A 8 22.13 27.67 -12.09
CA PHE A 8 22.41 26.91 -13.30
C PHE A 8 21.71 27.53 -14.53
N PHE A 9 20.43 27.86 -14.43
CA PHE A 9 19.69 28.53 -15.51
C PHE A 9 20.23 29.92 -15.81
N GLN A 10 20.61 30.70 -14.79
CA GLN A 10 21.21 32.00 -14.99
C GLN A 10 22.55 31.91 -15.73
N ASN A 11 23.44 31.01 -15.31
CA ASN A 11 24.74 30.80 -15.95
C ASN A 11 24.60 30.33 -17.42
N ASN A 12 23.65 29.44 -17.70
CA ASN A 12 23.41 28.99 -19.08
C ASN A 12 22.80 30.12 -19.94
N SER A 13 21.94 30.96 -19.38
CA SER A 13 21.39 32.12 -20.10
C SER A 13 22.46 33.17 -20.42
N GLU A 14 23.38 33.43 -19.47
CA GLU A 14 24.52 34.33 -19.71
C GLU A 14 25.47 33.75 -20.77
N LEU A 15 25.78 32.46 -20.73
CA LEU A 15 26.62 31.80 -21.73
C LEU A 15 25.99 31.86 -23.10
N PHE A 16 24.68 31.66 -23.19
CA PHE A 16 23.93 31.78 -24.48
C PHE A 16 23.92 33.21 -25.00
N SER A 17 23.78 34.21 -24.13
CA SER A 17 23.84 35.62 -24.53
C SER A 17 25.22 35.99 -25.13
N ARG A 18 26.31 35.57 -24.49
CA ARG A 18 27.69 35.77 -24.98
C ARG A 18 27.92 35.07 -26.33
N LEU A 19 27.50 33.82 -26.47
CA LEU A 19 27.60 33.08 -27.73
C LEU A 19 26.82 33.74 -28.89
N ASN A 20 25.63 34.29 -28.58
CA ASN A 20 24.88 35.05 -29.61
C ASN A 20 25.55 36.36 -29.99
N GLU A 21 26.19 37.07 -29.07
CA GLU A 21 26.98 38.30 -29.37
C GLU A 21 28.19 37.95 -30.21
N ASP A 22 28.92 36.90 -29.86
CA ASP A 22 30.08 36.43 -30.64
C ASP A 22 29.65 35.99 -32.06
N LEU A 23 28.52 35.29 -32.20
CA LEU A 23 27.95 34.90 -33.49
C LEU A 23 27.55 36.11 -34.34
N LYS A 24 26.91 37.12 -33.75
CA LYS A 24 26.58 38.37 -34.44
C LYS A 24 27.83 39.12 -34.91
N SER A 25 28.88 39.15 -34.07
CA SER A 25 30.13 39.78 -34.44
C SER A 25 30.83 39.07 -35.59
N LEU A 26 30.86 37.72 -35.56
CA LEU A 26 31.43 36.89 -36.64
C LEU A 26 30.62 36.99 -37.95
N GLN A 27 29.29 37.02 -37.86
CA GLN A 27 28.43 37.22 -39.02
C GLN A 27 28.60 38.63 -39.64
N SER A 28 28.78 39.66 -38.79
CA SER A 28 29.06 41.02 -39.24
C SER A 28 30.43 41.11 -39.92
N GLN A 29 31.45 40.41 -39.40
CA GLN A 29 32.77 40.32 -40.03
C GLN A 29 32.73 39.58 -41.36
N ALA A 30 32.00 38.44 -41.43
CA ALA A 30 31.82 37.69 -42.69
C ALA A 30 31.00 38.46 -43.74
N GLY A 31 30.01 39.26 -43.31
CA GLY A 31 29.17 40.07 -44.20
C GLY A 31 29.83 41.34 -44.70
N SER A 32 30.81 41.87 -43.97
CA SER A 32 31.46 43.15 -44.33
C SER A 32 32.58 43.01 -45.40
N GLY A 33 33.02 41.79 -45.72
CA GLY A 33 34.06 41.55 -46.73
C GLY A 33 35.40 42.19 -46.42
N LYS A 34 35.61 42.70 -45.21
CA LYS A 34 36.80 43.47 -44.83
C LYS A 34 37.83 42.67 -43.98
N ALA A 35 37.86 41.38 -44.11
CA ALA A 35 38.95 40.59 -43.53
C ALA A 35 39.88 40.16 -44.67
N ASP A 36 41.09 40.71 -44.70
CA ASP A 36 42.22 40.19 -45.44
C ASP A 36 42.65 38.86 -44.79
N LEU A 37 41.83 37.85 -45.02
CA LEU A 37 41.96 36.57 -44.38
C LEU A 37 42.97 35.73 -45.10
N LYS A 38 44.17 35.60 -44.51
CA LYS A 38 45.08 34.51 -44.90
C LYS A 38 44.28 33.20 -44.82
N LEU A 39 44.37 32.38 -45.87
CA LEU A 39 43.57 31.17 -46.05
C LEU A 39 43.56 30.28 -44.77
N SER A 40 44.67 30.27 -44.02
CA SER A 40 44.79 29.56 -42.75
C SER A 40 43.99 30.16 -41.59
N GLU A 41 43.69 31.45 -41.58
CA GLU A 41 42.87 32.13 -40.56
C GLU A 41 41.38 31.93 -40.87
N SER A 42 41.00 31.95 -42.18
CA SER A 42 39.63 31.68 -42.59
C SER A 42 39.19 30.26 -42.23
N PHE A 43 40.06 29.25 -42.36
CA PHE A 43 39.76 27.88 -41.92
C PHE A 43 39.58 27.77 -40.41
N ARG A 44 40.39 28.49 -39.61
CA ARG A 44 40.22 28.54 -38.17
C ARG A 44 38.91 29.19 -37.75
N ASP A 45 38.52 30.27 -38.40
CA ASP A 45 37.29 31.01 -38.10
C ASP A 45 36.04 30.25 -38.54
N VAL A 46 36.10 29.53 -39.66
CA VAL A 46 35.05 28.60 -40.10
C VAL A 46 34.91 27.43 -39.09
N ALA A 47 36.03 26.87 -38.61
CA ALA A 47 36.00 25.82 -37.62
C ALA A 47 35.42 26.31 -36.27
N LYS A 48 35.78 27.53 -35.82
CA LYS A 48 35.19 28.15 -34.61
C LYS A 48 33.69 28.43 -34.78
N LEU A 49 33.28 28.91 -35.97
CA LEU A 49 31.88 29.17 -36.27
C LEU A 49 31.07 27.85 -36.25
N SER A 50 31.59 26.79 -36.86
CA SER A 50 30.96 25.48 -36.84
C SER A 50 30.83 24.92 -35.41
N ALA A 51 31.89 25.02 -34.60
CA ALA A 51 31.86 24.61 -33.20
C ALA A 51 30.87 25.46 -32.38
N ALA A 52 30.80 26.76 -32.62
CA ALA A 52 29.84 27.66 -31.95
C ALA A 52 28.39 27.33 -32.34
N ASP A 53 28.13 27.00 -33.61
CA ASP A 53 26.79 26.58 -34.08
C ASP A 53 26.36 25.25 -33.52
N GLU A 54 27.28 24.29 -33.38
CA GLU A 54 27.03 23.02 -32.72
C GLU A 54 26.70 23.21 -31.23
N MET A 55 27.50 23.99 -30.51
CA MET A 55 27.23 24.37 -29.12
C MET A 55 25.88 25.08 -28.95
N ARG A 56 25.54 25.98 -29.86
CA ARG A 56 24.27 26.70 -29.88
C ARG A 56 23.09 25.72 -30.03
N THR A 57 23.21 24.79 -30.98
CA THR A 57 22.18 23.78 -31.25
C THR A 57 21.99 22.87 -30.05
N GLN A 58 23.06 22.37 -29.43
CA GLN A 58 23.04 21.55 -28.24
C GLN A 58 22.44 22.31 -27.03
N THR A 59 22.83 23.57 -26.84
CA THR A 59 22.27 24.41 -25.77
C THR A 59 20.75 24.63 -25.94
N LYS A 60 20.30 24.89 -27.19
CA LYS A 60 18.86 24.98 -27.47
C LYS A 60 18.11 23.69 -27.15
N GLN A 61 18.70 22.55 -27.45
CA GLN A 61 18.14 21.25 -27.11
C GLN A 61 18.07 21.08 -25.59
N PHE A 62 19.09 21.43 -24.82
CA PHE A 62 19.08 21.38 -23.37
C PHE A 62 18.02 22.29 -22.76
N ILE A 63 17.85 23.51 -23.28
CA ILE A 63 16.79 24.44 -22.85
C ILE A 63 15.41 23.83 -23.11
N ALA A 64 15.19 23.26 -24.29
CA ALA A 64 13.92 22.62 -24.63
C ALA A 64 13.65 21.42 -23.76
N ASN A 65 14.67 20.58 -23.47
CA ASN A 65 14.58 19.45 -22.57
C ASN A 65 14.24 19.90 -21.14
N SER A 66 14.91 20.93 -20.64
CA SER A 66 14.65 21.49 -19.30
C SER A 66 13.21 22.00 -19.16
N GLY A 67 12.72 22.74 -20.15
CA GLY A 67 11.33 23.21 -20.16
C GLY A 67 10.31 22.05 -20.18
N ARG A 68 10.60 20.98 -20.93
CA ARG A 68 9.75 19.80 -20.95
C ARG A 68 9.75 19.11 -19.59
N VAL A 69 10.93 18.86 -19.01
CA VAL A 69 11.05 18.23 -17.68
C VAL A 69 10.32 19.04 -16.63
N GLN A 70 10.43 20.36 -16.65
CA GLN A 70 9.71 21.19 -15.70
C GLN A 70 8.19 20.98 -15.79
N THR A 71 7.61 20.95 -16.97
CA THR A 71 6.18 20.69 -17.16
C THR A 71 5.78 19.29 -16.74
N ASP A 72 6.61 18.28 -17.02
CA ASP A 72 6.37 16.90 -16.66
C ASP A 72 6.40 16.73 -15.13
N LEU A 73 7.37 17.37 -14.46
CA LEU A 73 7.46 17.35 -12.99
C LEU A 73 6.31 18.13 -12.32
N GLU A 74 5.87 19.27 -12.88
CA GLU A 74 4.68 19.98 -12.39
C GLU A 74 3.41 19.09 -12.47
N THR A 75 3.27 18.32 -13.54
CA THR A 75 2.15 17.39 -13.71
C THR A 75 2.25 16.21 -12.73
N LEU A 76 3.47 15.72 -12.49
CA LEU A 76 3.76 14.67 -11.55
C LEU A 76 3.51 15.12 -10.10
N ASP A 77 3.90 16.35 -9.75
CA ASP A 77 3.64 16.99 -8.45
C ASP A 77 2.13 16.99 -8.12
N LEU A 78 1.30 17.42 -9.09
CA LEU A 78 -0.16 17.39 -8.94
C LEU A 78 -0.71 15.96 -8.79
N ALA A 79 -0.13 14.98 -9.49
CA ALA A 79 -0.54 13.59 -9.35
C ALA A 79 -0.17 13.02 -7.98
N MET A 80 1.00 13.39 -7.45
CA MET A 80 1.45 12.99 -6.11
C MET A 80 0.62 13.65 -5.01
N ASP A 81 0.22 14.92 -5.16
CA ASP A 81 -0.72 15.59 -4.25
C ASP A 81 -2.06 14.87 -4.18
N ARG A 82 -2.62 14.50 -5.33
CA ARG A 82 -3.88 13.72 -5.38
C ARG A 82 -3.74 12.36 -4.71
N LEU A 83 -2.62 11.69 -4.93
CA LEU A 83 -2.33 10.39 -4.32
C LEU A 83 -2.24 10.51 -2.79
N GLN A 84 -1.56 11.55 -2.27
CA GLN A 84 -1.50 11.80 -0.83
C GLN A 84 -2.88 12.06 -0.23
N ASN A 85 -3.73 12.83 -0.90
CA ASN A 85 -5.10 13.08 -0.46
C ASN A 85 -5.95 11.79 -0.42
N ALA A 86 -5.80 10.91 -1.43
CA ALA A 86 -6.47 9.62 -1.44
C ALA A 86 -6.01 8.72 -0.26
N LEU A 87 -4.72 8.75 0.07
CA LEU A 87 -4.20 8.00 1.22
C LEU A 87 -4.63 8.56 2.56
N ILE A 88 -4.70 9.89 2.71
CA ILE A 88 -5.25 10.53 3.91
C ILE A 88 -6.70 10.08 4.11
N ARG A 89 -7.49 10.09 3.04
CA ARG A 89 -8.88 9.64 3.12
C ARG A 89 -8.99 8.15 3.43
N LEU A 90 -8.09 7.32 2.86
CA LEU A 90 -8.01 5.90 3.19
C LEU A 90 -7.67 5.67 4.67
N GLN A 91 -6.79 6.48 5.24
CA GLN A 91 -6.46 6.45 6.66
C GLN A 91 -7.67 6.82 7.53
N GLU A 92 -8.40 7.87 7.17
CA GLU A 92 -9.65 8.24 7.85
C GLU A 92 -10.67 7.10 7.82
N VAL A 93 -10.89 6.48 6.63
CA VAL A 93 -11.77 5.31 6.47
C VAL A 93 -11.31 4.16 7.36
N SER A 94 -10.01 3.87 7.43
CA SER A 94 -9.46 2.81 8.28
C SER A 94 -9.71 3.09 9.76
N VAL A 95 -9.53 4.32 10.23
CA VAL A 95 -9.76 4.73 11.62
C VAL A 95 -11.25 4.73 11.96
N GLU A 96 -12.09 5.34 11.12
CA GLU A 96 -13.54 5.39 11.32
C GLU A 96 -14.16 3.99 11.32
N SER A 97 -13.67 3.12 10.45
CA SER A 97 -14.14 1.73 10.33
C SER A 97 -13.61 0.79 11.41
N SER A 98 -12.66 1.23 12.23
CA SER A 98 -12.15 0.45 13.36
C SER A 98 -13.10 0.43 14.58
N ASN A 99 -14.22 1.13 14.48
CA ASN A 99 -15.20 1.15 15.57
C ASN A 99 -16.00 -0.16 15.60
N ASP A 100 -15.92 -0.90 16.71
CA ASP A 100 -16.56 -2.21 16.91
C ASP A 100 -18.12 -2.17 16.89
N VAL A 101 -18.72 -0.96 16.87
CA VAL A 101 -20.18 -0.76 16.94
C VAL A 101 -20.80 -0.42 15.58
N LEU A 102 -20.03 -0.53 14.49
CA LEU A 102 -20.53 -0.20 13.16
C LEU A 102 -21.67 -1.12 12.70
N LEU A 103 -22.76 -0.52 12.29
CA LEU A 103 -23.86 -1.23 11.62
C LEU A 103 -23.39 -1.83 10.28
N PRO A 104 -23.95 -2.97 9.84
CA PRO A 104 -23.60 -3.58 8.55
C PRO A 104 -23.71 -2.60 7.36
N GLU A 105 -24.69 -1.69 7.38
CA GLU A 105 -24.90 -0.68 6.33
C GLU A 105 -23.79 0.37 6.31
N GLU A 106 -23.30 0.80 7.47
CA GLU A 106 -22.19 1.76 7.57
C GLU A 106 -20.89 1.12 7.08
N ARG A 107 -20.69 -0.14 7.38
CA ARG A 107 -19.55 -0.93 6.90
C ARG A 107 -19.56 -1.05 5.38
N GLN A 108 -20.71 -1.32 4.76
CA GLN A 108 -20.83 -1.36 3.30
C GLN A 108 -20.50 -0.01 2.65
N ARG A 109 -20.77 1.10 3.33
CA ARG A 109 -20.37 2.44 2.87
C ARG A 109 -18.84 2.57 2.85
N PHE A 110 -18.15 2.16 3.92
CA PHE A 110 -16.68 2.20 3.97
C PHE A 110 -16.04 1.28 2.95
N ILE A 111 -16.61 0.09 2.71
CA ILE A 111 -16.15 -0.81 1.63
C ILE A 111 -16.29 -0.13 0.26
N ALA A 112 -17.43 0.49 0.00
CA ALA A 112 -17.64 1.19 -1.27
C ALA A 112 -16.67 2.36 -1.43
N GLU A 113 -16.43 3.13 -0.37
CA GLU A 113 -15.50 4.25 -0.37
C GLU A 113 -14.05 3.79 -0.56
N ALA A 114 -13.60 2.75 0.14
CA ALA A 114 -12.27 2.18 -0.05
C ALA A 114 -12.05 1.69 -1.50
N LYS A 115 -13.05 1.06 -2.11
CA LYS A 115 -13.00 0.67 -3.54
C LYS A 115 -12.90 1.87 -4.47
N MET A 116 -13.66 2.94 -4.21
CA MET A 116 -13.56 4.18 -5.00
C MET A 116 -12.18 4.81 -4.89
N LEU A 117 -11.58 4.82 -3.69
CA LEU A 117 -10.22 5.30 -3.49
C LEU A 117 -9.19 4.42 -4.23
N LYS A 118 -9.38 3.10 -4.26
CA LYS A 118 -8.54 2.20 -5.06
C LYS A 118 -8.61 2.54 -6.56
N ASP A 119 -9.82 2.77 -7.07
CA ASP A 119 -10.02 3.13 -8.47
C ASP A 119 -9.36 4.49 -8.77
N GLU A 120 -9.47 5.47 -7.87
CA GLU A 120 -8.80 6.77 -8.00
C GLU A 120 -7.26 6.60 -8.02
N ILE A 121 -6.69 5.82 -7.09
CA ILE A 121 -5.25 5.51 -7.06
C ILE A 121 -4.82 4.83 -8.37
N PHE A 122 -5.63 3.92 -8.90
CA PHE A 122 -5.36 3.24 -10.16
C PHE A 122 -5.40 4.20 -11.37
N GLU A 123 -6.34 5.14 -11.39
CA GLU A 123 -6.39 6.20 -12.42
C GLU A 123 -5.16 7.11 -12.35
N ILE A 124 -4.76 7.52 -11.14
CA ILE A 124 -3.55 8.33 -10.94
C ILE A 124 -2.31 7.55 -11.41
N ALA A 125 -2.20 6.27 -11.07
CA ALA A 125 -1.09 5.40 -11.46
C ALA A 125 -0.96 5.22 -12.97
N ASN A 126 -2.05 5.38 -13.72
CA ASN A 126 -2.11 5.29 -15.18
C ASN A 126 -2.19 6.66 -15.88
N GLN A 127 -2.01 7.75 -15.11
CA GLN A 127 -2.12 9.10 -15.66
C GLN A 127 -1.00 9.40 -16.65
N SER A 128 -1.34 10.12 -17.71
CA SER A 128 -0.41 10.65 -18.71
C SER A 128 -0.35 12.17 -18.69
N ASP A 129 0.76 12.71 -19.19
CA ASP A 129 0.90 14.13 -19.47
C ASP A 129 0.06 14.56 -20.69
N SER A 130 0.08 15.85 -21.02
CA SER A 130 -0.62 16.42 -22.18
C SER A 130 -0.12 15.89 -23.53
N PHE A 131 1.01 15.22 -23.56
CA PHE A 131 1.61 14.62 -24.76
C PHE A 131 1.38 13.11 -24.84
N GLY A 132 0.68 12.53 -23.87
CA GLY A 132 0.41 11.09 -23.78
C GLY A 132 1.56 10.26 -23.19
N ASN A 133 2.57 10.89 -22.59
CA ASN A 133 3.59 10.14 -21.86
C ASN A 133 3.08 9.78 -20.47
N LEU A 134 3.31 8.55 -20.08
CA LEU A 134 2.86 8.02 -18.78
C LEU A 134 3.75 8.52 -17.65
N LEU A 135 3.15 9.08 -16.60
CA LEU A 135 3.87 9.65 -15.46
C LEU A 135 4.61 8.57 -14.65
N PHE A 136 4.05 7.36 -14.59
CA PHE A 136 4.58 6.23 -13.81
C PHE A 136 4.98 5.03 -14.67
N GLY A 137 5.06 5.21 -15.99
CA GLY A 137 5.41 4.14 -16.94
C GLY A 137 6.89 3.77 -16.99
N GLY A 138 7.76 4.58 -16.40
CA GLY A 138 9.20 4.44 -16.53
C GLY A 138 9.66 4.67 -17.99
N VAL A 139 10.62 3.88 -18.45
CA VAL A 139 11.15 3.98 -19.84
C VAL A 139 10.15 3.43 -20.87
N SER A 140 9.21 2.57 -20.47
CA SER A 140 8.22 1.96 -21.35
C SER A 140 6.99 2.86 -21.49
N GLY A 141 6.89 3.63 -22.57
CA GLY A 141 5.86 4.68 -22.71
C GLY A 141 4.66 4.32 -23.58
N LYS A 142 4.42 3.05 -23.97
CA LYS A 142 3.39 2.71 -24.96
C LYS A 142 2.14 1.99 -24.41
N HIS A 143 2.21 1.42 -23.24
CA HIS A 143 1.10 0.68 -22.60
C HIS A 143 0.89 1.25 -21.21
N LEU A 144 -0.34 1.21 -20.73
CA LEU A 144 -0.66 1.60 -19.36
C LEU A 144 0.27 0.83 -18.39
N PRO A 145 0.89 1.52 -17.43
CA PRO A 145 1.83 0.87 -16.51
C PRO A 145 1.16 -0.12 -15.55
N PHE A 146 -0.13 0.05 -15.30
CA PHE A 146 -0.89 -0.82 -14.43
C PHE A 146 -2.10 -1.39 -15.15
N GLU A 147 -2.31 -2.68 -14.99
CA GLU A 147 -3.47 -3.41 -15.50
C GLU A 147 -4.26 -3.99 -14.33
N MET A 148 -5.59 -3.91 -14.41
CA MET A 148 -6.50 -4.51 -13.44
C MET A 148 -7.12 -5.76 -14.06
N SER A 149 -6.96 -6.90 -13.39
CA SER A 149 -7.57 -8.17 -13.79
C SER A 149 -9.06 -8.22 -13.41
N GLY A 150 -9.80 -9.17 -13.95
CA GLY A 150 -11.24 -9.32 -13.71
C GLY A 150 -11.60 -9.62 -12.24
N ASP A 151 -10.65 -10.09 -11.42
CA ASP A 151 -10.77 -10.28 -9.97
C ASP A 151 -10.37 -9.03 -9.16
N GLY A 152 -10.10 -7.90 -9.84
CA GLY A 152 -9.75 -6.63 -9.22
C GLY A 152 -8.30 -6.49 -8.78
N LYS A 153 -7.44 -7.48 -9.03
CA LYS A 153 -6.00 -7.38 -8.73
C LYS A 153 -5.29 -6.48 -9.71
N VAL A 154 -4.42 -5.63 -9.18
CA VAL A 154 -3.61 -4.70 -9.97
C VAL A 154 -2.21 -5.27 -10.16
N SER A 155 -1.75 -5.30 -11.40
CA SER A 155 -0.41 -5.74 -11.79
C SER A 155 0.33 -4.64 -12.52
N PHE A 156 1.65 -4.57 -12.32
CA PHE A 156 2.52 -3.62 -12.99
C PHE A 156 3.13 -4.26 -14.23
N VAL A 157 2.91 -3.64 -15.39
CA VAL A 157 3.46 -4.06 -16.68
C VAL A 157 4.41 -3.00 -17.28
N GLY A 158 4.65 -1.91 -16.54
CA GLY A 158 5.55 -0.83 -16.91
C GLY A 158 7.03 -1.20 -16.75
N SER A 159 7.90 -0.21 -16.88
CA SER A 159 9.34 -0.35 -16.66
C SER A 159 9.74 0.07 -15.25
N ALA A 160 10.54 -0.77 -14.59
CA ALA A 160 11.12 -0.44 -13.28
C ALA A 160 12.17 0.69 -13.35
N MET A 161 12.61 1.07 -14.54
CA MET A 161 13.60 2.15 -14.72
C MET A 161 12.88 3.47 -15.05
N ALA A 162 13.17 4.51 -14.28
CA ALA A 162 12.72 5.88 -14.56
C ALA A 162 13.35 6.41 -15.84
N LYS A 163 12.60 7.19 -16.60
CA LYS A 163 13.09 7.86 -17.79
C LYS A 163 13.93 9.07 -17.40
N GLN A 164 15.10 9.20 -18.03
CA GLN A 164 16.02 10.29 -17.79
C GLN A 164 16.26 11.09 -19.08
N ILE A 165 16.47 12.36 -18.94
CA ILE A 165 16.76 13.27 -20.06
C ILE A 165 17.97 14.17 -19.73
N SER A 166 18.82 14.42 -20.71
CA SER A 166 19.97 15.31 -20.55
C SER A 166 19.52 16.76 -20.62
N VAL A 167 19.83 17.54 -19.60
CA VAL A 167 19.53 18.97 -19.47
C VAL A 167 20.79 19.85 -19.54
N SER A 168 21.96 19.21 -19.50
CA SER A 168 23.26 19.85 -19.73
C SER A 168 24.29 18.79 -20.10
N ASN A 169 25.49 19.23 -20.47
CA ASN A 169 26.60 18.31 -20.73
C ASN A 169 27.00 17.60 -19.44
N GLY A 170 26.77 16.28 -19.39
CA GLY A 170 27.04 15.45 -18.20
C GLY A 170 26.01 15.52 -17.06
N LEU A 171 24.87 16.23 -17.26
CA LEU A 171 23.78 16.28 -16.29
C LEU A 171 22.50 15.70 -16.91
N THR A 172 22.00 14.65 -16.28
CA THR A 172 20.68 14.07 -16.58
C THR A 172 19.75 14.24 -15.37
N VAL A 173 18.48 14.46 -15.63
CA VAL A 173 17.42 14.52 -14.60
C VAL A 173 16.34 13.50 -14.93
N MET A 174 15.64 13.03 -13.88
CA MET A 174 14.49 12.17 -14.07
C MET A 174 13.34 12.96 -14.67
N GLN A 175 12.66 12.37 -15.65
CA GLN A 175 11.50 12.92 -16.31
C GLN A 175 10.20 12.35 -15.76
N ASN A 176 10.24 11.10 -15.28
CA ASN A 176 9.12 10.41 -14.67
C ASN A 176 9.61 9.44 -13.59
N PHE A 177 8.70 8.78 -12.89
CA PHE A 177 9.00 7.72 -11.94
C PHE A 177 8.63 6.34 -12.50
N SER A 178 9.23 5.30 -11.90
CA SER A 178 8.73 3.95 -12.05
C SER A 178 7.52 3.76 -11.15
N GLY A 179 6.40 3.30 -11.71
CA GLY A 179 5.22 2.96 -10.92
C GLY A 179 5.49 1.84 -9.91
N ALA A 180 6.42 0.94 -10.19
CA ALA A 180 6.82 -0.09 -9.24
C ALA A 180 7.41 0.54 -7.95
N ASP A 181 8.27 1.55 -8.08
CA ASP A 181 8.89 2.20 -6.92
C ASP A 181 7.90 3.03 -6.11
N VAL A 182 6.90 3.59 -6.78
CA VAL A 182 5.90 4.43 -6.14
C VAL A 182 4.81 3.58 -5.49
N PHE A 183 4.19 2.66 -6.21
CA PHE A 183 2.95 1.99 -5.77
C PHE A 183 3.14 0.56 -5.23
N LEU A 184 4.24 -0.14 -5.58
CA LEU A 184 4.44 -1.55 -5.20
C LEU A 184 5.52 -1.75 -4.14
N ASN A 185 6.38 -0.77 -3.93
CA ASN A 185 7.51 -0.86 -3.03
C ASN A 185 7.38 0.12 -1.85
N ALA A 186 6.16 0.36 -1.37
CA ALA A 186 5.96 1.09 -0.13
C ALA A 186 6.66 0.35 1.02
N LYS A 187 7.46 1.06 1.79
CA LYS A 187 8.29 0.47 2.85
C LYS A 187 7.50 0.36 4.14
N GLY A 188 7.42 -0.85 4.69
CA GLY A 188 6.85 -1.11 6.00
C GLY A 188 7.80 -1.92 6.87
N PRO A 189 7.49 -2.10 8.17
CA PRO A 189 8.34 -2.82 9.12
C PRO A 189 8.55 -4.30 8.75
N ASN A 190 7.59 -4.89 8.04
CA ASN A 190 7.61 -6.30 7.62
C ASN A 190 8.11 -6.51 6.18
N GLY A 191 8.61 -5.46 5.53
CA GLY A 191 9.06 -5.48 4.14
C GLY A 191 8.25 -4.53 3.24
N ASN A 192 8.52 -4.60 1.95
CA ASN A 192 7.79 -3.78 0.98
C ASN A 192 6.40 -4.37 0.71
N PHE A 193 5.43 -3.50 0.45
CA PHE A 193 4.06 -3.90 0.12
C PHE A 193 3.49 -3.02 -1.00
N SER A 194 2.43 -3.54 -1.65
CA SER A 194 1.67 -2.81 -2.66
C SER A 194 0.56 -1.98 -2.00
N VAL A 195 0.41 -0.73 -2.43
CA VAL A 195 -0.71 0.13 -1.98
C VAL A 195 -2.06 -0.43 -2.44
N PHE A 196 -2.11 -1.07 -3.60
CA PHE A 196 -3.34 -1.71 -4.08
C PHE A 196 -3.73 -2.90 -3.20
N GLU A 197 -2.75 -3.75 -2.82
CA GLU A 197 -2.98 -4.86 -1.89
C GLU A 197 -3.41 -4.35 -0.51
N LEU A 198 -2.82 -3.26 -0.03
CA LEU A 198 -3.21 -2.63 1.22
C LEU A 198 -4.70 -2.23 1.23
N VAL A 199 -5.21 -1.65 0.12
CA VAL A 199 -6.64 -1.34 0.00
C VAL A 199 -7.49 -2.60 -0.08
N ASP A 200 -7.02 -3.64 -0.77
CA ASP A 200 -7.71 -4.93 -0.84
C ASP A 200 -7.78 -5.61 0.54
N ASP A 201 -6.72 -5.50 1.33
CA ASP A 201 -6.69 -5.99 2.71
C ASP A 201 -7.70 -5.24 3.58
N LEU A 202 -7.80 -3.90 3.43
CA LEU A 202 -8.81 -3.10 4.13
C LEU A 202 -10.23 -3.51 3.72
N VAL A 203 -10.50 -3.64 2.42
CA VAL A 203 -11.80 -4.08 1.91
C VAL A 203 -12.14 -5.49 2.39
N SER A 204 -11.18 -6.41 2.38
CA SER A 204 -11.35 -7.77 2.86
C SER A 204 -11.66 -7.79 4.35
N SER A 205 -10.91 -7.01 5.11
CA SER A 205 -11.10 -6.81 6.54
C SER A 205 -12.51 -6.29 6.87
N LEU A 206 -12.97 -5.28 6.16
CA LEU A 206 -14.32 -4.71 6.32
C LEU A 206 -15.44 -5.63 5.82
N SER A 207 -15.13 -6.50 4.86
CA SER A 207 -16.09 -7.46 4.28
C SER A 207 -16.27 -8.70 5.12
N GLN A 208 -15.38 -8.96 6.09
CA GLN A 208 -15.55 -10.07 7.03
C GLN A 208 -16.81 -9.85 7.83
N ASP A 209 -17.63 -10.91 7.93
CA ASP A 209 -18.79 -10.89 8.79
C ASP A 209 -18.32 -10.56 10.22
N LEU A 210 -18.95 -9.61 10.89
CA LEU A 210 -18.69 -9.29 12.31
C LEU A 210 -18.84 -10.52 13.22
N ASN A 211 -19.58 -11.49 12.70
CA ASN A 211 -19.86 -12.76 13.35
C ASN A 211 -18.84 -13.86 12.99
N SER A 212 -17.81 -13.55 12.21
CA SER A 212 -16.71 -14.48 11.90
C SER A 212 -15.38 -13.81 12.23
N GLY A 213 -14.80 -14.13 13.32
CA GLY A 213 -13.48 -13.67 13.73
C GLY A 213 -12.60 -14.83 14.17
N THR A 214 -11.30 -14.70 13.96
CA THR A 214 -10.32 -15.64 14.49
C THR A 214 -9.63 -15.03 15.70
N SER A 215 -9.64 -15.73 16.82
CA SER A 215 -8.85 -15.37 17.98
C SER A 215 -7.50 -16.08 17.93
N SER A 216 -6.43 -15.38 18.21
CA SER A 216 -5.08 -15.96 18.24
C SER A 216 -4.64 -16.26 19.69
N ASN A 217 -4.15 -17.48 19.89
CA ASN A 217 -3.25 -17.90 20.97
C ASN A 217 -3.63 -17.51 22.40
N LEU A 218 -4.71 -18.09 22.92
CA LEU A 218 -4.90 -18.15 24.37
C LEU A 218 -4.14 -19.35 24.93
N LEU A 219 -3.09 -19.11 25.69
CA LEU A 219 -2.37 -20.15 26.41
C LEU A 219 -3.07 -20.37 27.77
N LEU A 220 -3.84 -21.44 27.87
CA LEU A 220 -4.44 -21.87 29.14
C LEU A 220 -3.51 -22.89 29.78
N ASN A 221 -2.59 -22.43 30.66
CA ASN A 221 -1.78 -23.30 31.46
C ASN A 221 -2.64 -23.91 32.61
N ALA A 222 -3.46 -24.87 32.25
CA ALA A 222 -4.28 -25.59 33.22
C ALA A 222 -4.81 -26.90 32.65
N ASN A 223 -4.85 -27.94 33.42
CA ASN A 223 -5.47 -29.23 33.06
C ASN A 223 -6.99 -29.11 32.87
N SER A 224 -7.59 -28.02 33.32
CA SER A 224 -9.03 -27.79 33.26
C SER A 224 -9.33 -26.29 33.14
N VAL A 225 -10.30 -25.97 32.30
CA VAL A 225 -10.81 -24.60 32.11
C VAL A 225 -12.29 -24.67 31.80
N VAL A 226 -13.05 -23.68 32.26
CA VAL A 226 -14.43 -23.49 31.82
C VAL A 226 -14.46 -22.39 30.78
N LEU A 227 -14.98 -22.69 29.61
CA LEU A 227 -15.24 -21.70 28.58
C LEU A 227 -16.68 -21.21 28.71
N GLU A 228 -16.85 -19.91 28.87
CA GLU A 228 -18.12 -19.23 28.69
C GLU A 228 -18.22 -18.75 27.25
N MET A 229 -19.12 -19.39 26.51
CA MET A 229 -19.33 -19.17 25.12
C MET A 229 -20.16 -17.89 24.89
N PRO A 230 -20.04 -17.24 23.75
CA PRO A 230 -20.86 -16.08 23.42
C PRO A 230 -22.35 -16.46 23.28
N ASP A 231 -23.23 -15.49 23.50
CA ASP A 231 -24.66 -15.72 23.35
C ASP A 231 -25.02 -15.90 21.87
N THR A 232 -25.75 -16.96 21.58
CA THR A 232 -26.33 -17.24 20.26
C THR A 232 -27.81 -16.83 20.24
N GLY A 233 -28.25 -16.18 19.16
CA GLY A 233 -29.66 -15.92 18.97
C GLY A 233 -30.45 -17.19 18.63
N SER A 234 -30.81 -17.33 17.35
CA SER A 234 -31.55 -18.50 16.85
C SER A 234 -30.65 -19.64 16.42
N GLU A 235 -29.63 -19.33 15.64
CA GLU A 235 -28.67 -20.28 15.04
C GLU A 235 -27.33 -19.61 14.85
N ALA A 236 -26.25 -20.27 15.23
CA ALA A 236 -24.90 -19.80 15.02
C ALA A 236 -23.98 -20.98 14.70
N GLU A 237 -23.02 -20.73 13.82
CA GLU A 237 -21.91 -21.65 13.53
C GLU A 237 -20.71 -21.22 14.34
N LEU A 238 -20.13 -22.16 15.07
CA LEU A 238 -18.95 -21.95 15.91
C LEU A 238 -17.87 -22.92 15.50
N SER A 239 -16.65 -22.41 15.29
CA SER A 239 -15.45 -23.22 15.12
C SER A 239 -14.41 -22.87 16.18
N LEU A 240 -13.83 -23.87 16.77
CA LEU A 240 -12.78 -23.77 17.79
C LEU A 240 -11.61 -24.64 17.37
N THR A 241 -10.41 -24.09 17.42
CA THR A 241 -9.17 -24.85 17.21
C THR A 241 -8.41 -24.92 18.51
N PHE A 242 -8.20 -26.14 19.00
CA PHE A 242 -7.42 -26.41 20.20
C PHE A 242 -6.08 -27.05 19.82
N ARG A 243 -5.04 -26.65 20.50
CA ARG A 243 -3.73 -27.29 20.46
C ARG A 243 -3.37 -27.84 21.84
N THR A 244 -2.93 -29.09 21.84
CA THR A 244 -2.31 -29.76 22.97
C THR A 244 -0.97 -30.36 22.55
N PRO A 245 -0.12 -30.83 23.47
CA PRO A 245 1.09 -31.57 23.07
C PRO A 245 0.81 -32.81 22.23
N SER A 246 -0.43 -33.33 22.22
CA SER A 246 -0.85 -34.47 21.40
C SER A 246 -1.21 -34.08 19.97
N GLY A 247 -1.41 -32.79 19.67
CA GLY A 247 -1.74 -32.27 18.34
C GLY A 247 -2.74 -31.13 18.35
N THR A 248 -3.07 -30.64 17.15
CA THR A 248 -4.07 -29.60 16.92
C THR A 248 -5.34 -30.22 16.34
N ALA A 249 -6.50 -29.80 16.83
CA ALA A 249 -7.81 -30.24 16.35
C ALA A 249 -8.77 -29.06 16.22
N GLU A 250 -9.53 -29.07 15.13
CA GLU A 250 -10.60 -28.11 14.86
C GLU A 250 -11.96 -28.77 15.08
N PHE A 251 -12.86 -28.03 15.76
CA PHE A 251 -14.22 -28.46 16.07
C PHE A 251 -15.19 -27.40 15.56
N THR A 252 -16.01 -27.76 14.60
CA THR A 252 -17.07 -26.88 14.06
C THR A 252 -18.43 -27.43 14.43
N SER A 253 -19.29 -26.62 15.04
CA SER A 253 -20.64 -27.01 15.46
C SER A 253 -21.65 -25.89 15.18
N THR A 254 -22.83 -26.27 14.75
CA THR A 254 -23.99 -25.39 14.72
C THR A 254 -24.66 -25.42 16.08
N VAL A 255 -24.88 -24.25 16.67
CA VAL A 255 -25.45 -24.06 18.00
C VAL A 255 -26.78 -23.35 17.88
N TYR A 256 -27.76 -23.78 18.64
CA TYR A 256 -29.11 -23.21 18.63
C TYR A 256 -29.46 -22.75 20.07
N GLY A 257 -29.79 -21.47 20.25
CA GLY A 257 -30.30 -20.95 21.51
C GLY A 257 -29.42 -21.21 22.72
N ASN A 258 -28.13 -21.00 22.60
CA ASN A 258 -27.13 -21.27 23.67
C ASN A 258 -26.97 -22.74 24.08
N ASP A 259 -27.43 -23.68 23.24
CA ASP A 259 -27.25 -25.12 23.49
C ASP A 259 -25.95 -25.62 22.85
N TYR A 260 -24.92 -25.79 23.66
CA TYR A 260 -23.57 -26.22 23.21
C TYR A 260 -23.35 -27.74 23.36
N PHE A 261 -24.41 -28.55 23.56
CA PHE A 261 -24.31 -30.00 23.71
C PHE A 261 -23.73 -30.69 22.45
N ALA A 262 -24.05 -30.15 21.24
CA ALA A 262 -23.49 -30.67 20.00
C ALA A 262 -21.97 -30.48 19.95
N LEU A 263 -21.46 -29.35 20.45
CA LEU A 263 -20.02 -29.07 20.52
C LEU A 263 -19.32 -30.00 21.51
N GLU A 264 -19.93 -30.26 22.71
CA GLU A 264 -19.44 -31.28 23.66
C GLU A 264 -19.28 -32.63 22.99
N SER A 265 -20.31 -33.07 22.27
CA SER A 265 -20.32 -34.38 21.60
C SER A 265 -19.19 -34.47 20.55
N GLN A 266 -18.96 -33.43 19.78
CA GLN A 266 -17.88 -33.35 18.80
C GLN A 266 -16.50 -33.44 19.48
N ILE A 267 -16.25 -32.65 20.49
CA ILE A 267 -14.97 -32.64 21.20
C ILE A 267 -14.72 -34.06 21.78
N ASN A 268 -15.71 -34.64 22.43
CA ASN A 268 -15.60 -35.96 23.04
C ASN A 268 -15.40 -37.08 22.02
N SER A 269 -15.91 -36.97 20.83
CA SER A 269 -15.66 -37.95 19.75
C SER A 269 -14.18 -38.04 19.34
N GLN A 270 -13.40 -37.00 19.57
CA GLN A 270 -11.99 -36.91 19.20
C GLN A 270 -11.03 -36.94 20.42
N THR A 271 -11.54 -37.23 21.64
CA THR A 271 -10.75 -37.26 22.87
C THR A 271 -9.51 -38.15 22.78
N THR A 272 -9.63 -39.31 22.14
CA THR A 272 -8.50 -40.25 21.99
C THR A 272 -7.35 -39.66 21.16
N ALA A 273 -7.68 -38.83 20.18
CA ALA A 273 -6.68 -38.20 19.27
C ALA A 273 -6.11 -36.90 19.85
N THR A 274 -6.92 -36.15 20.56
CA THR A 274 -6.60 -34.79 21.02
C THR A 274 -6.17 -34.72 22.50
N GLY A 275 -6.56 -35.70 23.29
CA GLY A 275 -6.40 -35.67 24.73
C GLY A 275 -7.33 -34.67 25.43
N ILE A 276 -8.32 -34.10 24.74
CA ILE A 276 -9.27 -33.12 25.26
C ILE A 276 -10.62 -33.82 25.50
N SER A 277 -11.23 -33.59 26.65
CA SER A 277 -12.62 -33.95 26.92
C SER A 277 -13.42 -32.70 27.30
N ALA A 278 -14.70 -32.70 26.96
CA ALA A 278 -15.62 -31.62 27.25
C ALA A 278 -16.78 -32.13 28.12
N THR A 279 -17.29 -31.23 28.95
CA THR A 279 -18.53 -31.44 29.69
C THR A 279 -19.38 -30.18 29.63
N TYR A 280 -20.57 -30.29 29.07
CA TYR A 280 -21.52 -29.19 29.00
C TYR A 280 -22.12 -28.93 30.39
N LEU A 281 -21.97 -27.73 30.88
CA LEU A 281 -22.42 -27.33 32.21
C LEU A 281 -23.81 -26.67 32.23
N GLY A 282 -24.41 -26.52 31.06
CA GLY A 282 -25.66 -25.79 30.87
C GLY A 282 -25.46 -24.29 30.57
N GLY A 283 -26.48 -23.66 30.01
CA GLY A 283 -26.39 -22.28 29.53
C GLY A 283 -25.37 -22.17 28.41
N ASN A 284 -24.43 -21.23 28.53
CA ASN A 284 -23.38 -21.00 27.55
C ASN A 284 -21.99 -21.49 28.02
N ARG A 285 -21.92 -22.50 28.92
CA ARG A 285 -20.66 -22.95 29.56
C ARG A 285 -20.29 -24.38 29.22
N ILE A 286 -19.04 -24.57 28.83
CA ILE A 286 -18.42 -25.87 28.61
C ILE A 286 -17.15 -25.97 29.45
N SER A 287 -17.03 -27.04 30.24
CA SER A 287 -15.78 -27.38 30.92
C SER A 287 -14.92 -28.22 29.98
N LEU A 288 -13.69 -27.83 29.79
CA LEU A 288 -12.68 -28.58 29.06
C LEU A 288 -11.65 -29.14 30.03
N GLN A 289 -11.27 -30.40 29.81
CA GLN A 289 -10.17 -31.05 30.50
C GLN A 289 -9.18 -31.58 29.48
N SER A 290 -7.90 -31.33 29.73
CA SER A 290 -6.81 -31.88 28.93
C SER A 290 -6.10 -32.97 29.73
N THR A 291 -5.69 -34.04 29.03
CA THR A 291 -4.85 -35.09 29.65
C THR A 291 -3.39 -34.62 29.82
N SER A 292 -3.04 -33.47 29.29
CA SER A 292 -1.76 -32.78 29.40
C SER A 292 -1.92 -31.46 30.14
N ASP A 293 -0.83 -30.97 30.73
CA ASP A 293 -0.82 -29.72 31.50
C ASP A 293 -0.96 -28.46 30.62
N GLU A 294 -1.11 -28.62 29.30
CA GLU A 294 -1.20 -27.53 28.35
C GLU A 294 -2.41 -27.69 27.43
N LEU A 295 -3.24 -26.66 27.41
CA LEU A 295 -4.33 -26.51 26.45
C LEU A 295 -4.28 -25.09 25.88
N VAL A 296 -4.18 -24.98 24.56
CA VAL A 296 -4.16 -23.70 23.87
C VAL A 296 -5.39 -23.61 22.99
N VAL A 297 -6.14 -22.52 23.09
CA VAL A 297 -7.16 -22.14 22.11
C VAL A 297 -6.45 -21.34 21.02
N GLU A 298 -6.17 -21.95 19.89
CA GLU A 298 -5.45 -21.28 18.78
C GLU A 298 -6.35 -20.34 17.99
N SER A 299 -7.59 -20.75 17.76
CA SER A 299 -8.55 -19.92 17.05
C SER A 299 -9.97 -20.17 17.56
N PHE A 300 -10.76 -19.13 17.42
CA PHE A 300 -12.18 -19.11 17.69
C PHE A 300 -12.86 -18.32 16.58
N THR A 301 -13.78 -18.95 15.87
CA THR A 301 -14.61 -18.29 14.88
C THR A 301 -16.07 -18.51 15.20
N SER A 302 -16.89 -17.49 15.06
CA SER A 302 -18.33 -17.58 15.20
C SER A 302 -19.04 -16.82 14.11
N LYS A 303 -20.12 -17.40 13.60
CA LYS A 303 -20.94 -16.82 12.55
C LYS A 303 -22.42 -16.93 12.97
N GLY A 304 -23.19 -15.86 12.78
CA GLY A 304 -24.59 -15.84 13.15
C GLY A 304 -24.87 -15.56 14.63
N MET A 305 -23.89 -15.09 15.41
CA MET A 305 -24.09 -14.66 16.79
C MET A 305 -24.91 -13.37 16.86
N THR A 306 -25.69 -13.22 17.96
CA THR A 306 -26.43 -11.98 18.21
C THR A 306 -25.56 -10.83 18.69
N ASP A 307 -24.42 -11.15 19.29
CA ASP A 307 -23.45 -10.16 19.74
C ASP A 307 -22.56 -9.73 18.56
N ALA A 308 -22.45 -8.43 18.34
CA ALA A 308 -21.61 -7.87 17.28
C ALA A 308 -20.10 -8.13 17.49
N ALA A 309 -19.69 -8.38 18.73
CA ALA A 309 -18.31 -8.71 19.09
C ALA A 309 -18.31 -9.89 20.07
N PRO A 310 -18.62 -11.13 19.59
CA PRO A 310 -18.69 -12.28 20.48
C PRO A 310 -17.37 -12.53 21.19
N LYS A 311 -17.46 -12.77 22.50
CA LYS A 311 -16.31 -13.00 23.38
C LYS A 311 -16.40 -14.39 23.95
N LEU A 312 -15.28 -15.10 23.87
CA LEU A 312 -15.06 -16.35 24.57
C LEU A 312 -14.33 -16.03 25.87
N LYS A 313 -14.89 -16.40 27.03
CA LYS A 313 -14.25 -16.17 28.34
C LYS A 313 -13.71 -17.46 28.86
N ALA A 314 -12.46 -17.45 29.28
CA ALA A 314 -11.87 -18.53 30.05
C ALA A 314 -12.07 -18.26 31.56
N LEU A 315 -12.73 -19.17 32.22
CA LEU A 315 -13.06 -19.09 33.65
C LEU A 315 -12.23 -20.08 34.44
N ASP A 316 -11.95 -19.73 35.67
CA ASP A 316 -11.43 -20.69 36.67
C ASP A 316 -12.45 -21.79 36.91
N PRO A 317 -12.04 -23.08 36.87
CA PRO A 317 -12.98 -24.19 36.97
C PRO A 317 -13.64 -24.32 38.35
N ILE A 318 -13.10 -23.70 39.38
CA ILE A 318 -13.58 -23.79 40.76
C ILE A 318 -14.36 -22.54 41.15
N THR A 319 -13.76 -21.37 40.89
CA THR A 319 -14.32 -20.08 41.32
C THR A 319 -15.19 -19.42 40.27
N PHE A 320 -15.13 -19.88 39.03
CA PHE A 320 -15.75 -19.25 37.84
C PHE A 320 -15.33 -17.80 37.63
N ALA A 321 -14.23 -17.37 38.25
CA ALA A 321 -13.66 -16.06 37.98
C ALA A 321 -13.09 -16.03 36.58
N ILE A 322 -13.28 -14.91 35.86
CA ILE A 322 -12.72 -14.70 34.52
C ILE A 322 -11.20 -14.64 34.65
N LYS A 323 -10.51 -15.62 34.06
CA LYS A 323 -9.06 -15.63 33.92
C LYS A 323 -8.62 -14.84 32.71
N GLU A 324 -9.33 -14.99 31.60
CA GLU A 324 -9.01 -14.34 30.35
C GLU A 324 -10.27 -14.18 29.51
N THR A 325 -10.27 -13.15 28.67
CA THR A 325 -11.33 -12.90 27.68
C THR A 325 -10.70 -12.88 26.32
N ILE A 326 -11.13 -13.81 25.47
CA ILE A 326 -10.76 -13.85 24.06
C ILE A 326 -11.84 -13.07 23.33
N SER A 327 -11.52 -11.87 22.91
CA SER A 327 -12.34 -11.15 21.96
C SER A 327 -12.10 -11.79 20.59
N GLN A 328 -13.13 -11.92 19.78
CA GLN A 328 -12.88 -11.98 18.35
C GLN A 328 -11.97 -10.82 18.04
N ILE A 329 -10.91 -11.08 17.27
CA ILE A 329 -10.01 -10.02 16.86
C ILE A 329 -10.90 -9.03 16.12
N ALA A 330 -11.14 -7.87 16.74
CA ALA A 330 -11.47 -6.69 15.97
C ALA A 330 -10.47 -6.68 14.82
N LEU A 331 -10.99 -6.71 13.61
CA LEU A 331 -10.25 -6.72 12.37
C LEU A 331 -8.91 -6.04 12.57
N ASN A 332 -7.84 -6.61 12.05
CA ASN A 332 -6.46 -6.18 12.26
C ASN A 332 -6.23 -4.77 11.67
N ASN A 333 -7.16 -3.87 11.90
CA ASN A 333 -7.18 -2.49 11.44
C ASN A 333 -6.00 -1.69 12.00
N SER A 334 -5.43 -2.12 13.14
CA SER A 334 -4.22 -1.49 13.67
C SER A 334 -3.02 -1.73 12.76
N ASP A 335 -2.85 -2.92 12.20
CA ASP A 335 -1.80 -3.23 11.25
C ASP A 335 -2.06 -2.53 9.90
N ILE A 336 -3.29 -2.57 9.42
CA ILE A 336 -3.69 -1.89 8.18
C ILE A 336 -3.49 -0.38 8.32
N SER A 337 -3.92 0.22 9.43
CA SER A 337 -3.74 1.65 9.70
C SER A 337 -2.26 2.05 9.79
N ALA A 338 -1.41 1.21 10.39
CA ALA A 338 0.03 1.43 10.42
C ALA A 338 0.63 1.37 9.01
N ARG A 339 0.26 0.37 8.20
CA ARG A 339 0.71 0.25 6.81
C ARG A 339 0.23 1.41 5.92
N ILE A 340 -0.95 1.98 6.17
CA ILE A 340 -1.42 3.20 5.49
C ILE A 340 -0.52 4.38 5.85
N THR A 341 -0.13 4.51 7.11
CA THR A 341 0.81 5.54 7.56
C THR A 341 2.18 5.37 6.90
N ASP A 342 2.70 4.13 6.85
CA ASP A 342 3.96 3.82 6.16
C ASP A 342 3.90 4.14 4.66
N ALA A 343 2.77 3.83 4.00
CA ALA A 343 2.53 4.20 2.61
C ALA A 343 2.56 5.72 2.43
N PHE A 344 1.88 6.47 3.30
CA PHE A 344 1.88 7.93 3.26
C PHE A 344 3.31 8.51 3.40
N GLU A 345 4.11 8.01 4.34
CA GLU A 345 5.52 8.44 4.51
C GLU A 345 6.36 8.10 3.29
N HIS A 346 6.16 6.93 2.69
CA HIS A 346 6.83 6.53 1.46
C HIS A 346 6.50 7.50 0.31
N PHE A 347 5.23 7.84 0.11
CA PHE A 347 4.81 8.79 -0.92
C PHE A 347 5.29 10.21 -0.64
N ALA A 348 5.28 10.67 0.60
CA ALA A 348 5.84 11.96 0.98
C ALA A 348 7.34 12.05 0.65
N THR A 349 8.08 10.95 0.86
CA THR A 349 9.48 10.86 0.47
C THR A 349 9.64 10.92 -1.06
N LYS A 350 8.83 10.18 -1.82
CA LYS A 350 8.85 10.19 -3.28
C LYS A 350 8.43 11.54 -3.86
N HIS A 351 7.46 12.20 -3.26
CA HIS A 351 7.05 13.55 -3.62
C HIS A 351 8.16 14.57 -3.41
N ALA A 352 8.95 14.44 -2.35
CA ALA A 352 10.10 15.32 -2.11
C ALA A 352 11.24 15.14 -3.12
N GLU A 353 11.25 14.03 -3.90
CA GLU A 353 12.20 13.79 -4.99
C GLU A 353 11.80 14.53 -6.29
N VAL A 354 10.53 14.97 -6.43
CA VAL A 354 9.98 15.77 -7.55
C VAL A 354 10.41 17.23 -7.45
#